data_d174c0ef9c412aec7391d1131f36b309
#
_entry.id   d174c0ef9c412aec7391d1131f36b309
#
_cell.length_a   1.000
_cell.length_b   1.000
_cell.length_c   1.000
_cell.angle_alpha   90.00
_cell.angle_beta   90.00
_cell.angle_gamma   90.00
#
_symmetry.space_group_name_H-M   'P 1'
#
loop_
_entity.id
_entity.type
_entity.pdbx_description
1 polymer ?
#
loop_
_entity_poly.entity_id
_entity_poly.type
_entity_poly.pdbx_seq_one_letter_code
_entity_poly.pdbx_strand_id
1 'polypeptide(L)'
;MTAFQRCINPDCGHTFDLLEVHHSCPDCGSLLDVDYEWDKLPVPKSLNFFEDFWGCRRIPQRFSGVWRFHELLPFAKLEDCVTIGEGQTILQKADFVAPYAGLKAGSLFLQYEGLNPSGSFKDNGMAAGTTHGKLVGARHTACASTGNTSASLAIYCGVTRMMNAVIFIGSGKIAYGKLSQALDYGAKTIQIEGDFDDAMARVQEASKRLNLYLLNSLNPFRLEGQKTIMFRVLEALRWEGPDWIVVPGGNLGNSSSFGKAFIELHKLGLIKKVPRLAVINAAGADTLYRLYEQVKLRWNGGHWDHDKIQKFYDQMDAEGRRASTIASAIEINRPVNLTKCLRALDFCNGVVREVTEQEILDAKANVGVGGLGCEPASAASLAGTKKLVAEGVIGKDERVVCILTGNQLKDPNATVAYHGNNKEFFESVLGKRGVTTTEFANHPITVANDIEAIIRLLK
;
A
#
# COMPACT_ATOMS: atom_id res chain seq x y z
N MET A 1 14.69 -24.01 12.59
CA MET A 1 14.13 -22.66 12.74
C MET A 1 12.63 -22.74 12.51
N THR A 2 11.83 -21.97 13.21
CA THR A 2 10.35 -21.99 13.11
C THR A 2 9.80 -21.05 12.05
N ALA A 3 10.66 -20.24 11.42
CA ALA A 3 10.34 -19.37 10.30
C ALA A 3 11.31 -19.63 9.15
N PHE A 4 10.82 -19.58 7.92
CA PHE A 4 11.58 -19.84 6.70
C PHE A 4 10.94 -19.15 5.50
N GLN A 5 11.66 -19.08 4.39
CA GLN A 5 11.09 -18.55 3.14
C GLN A 5 10.57 -19.74 2.30
N ARG A 6 9.42 -19.57 1.65
CA ARG A 6 8.81 -20.60 0.80
C ARG A 6 8.43 -20.03 -0.56
N CYS A 7 8.73 -20.77 -1.61
CA CYS A 7 8.24 -20.48 -2.96
C CYS A 7 6.71 -20.56 -3.01
N ILE A 8 6.06 -19.53 -3.61
CA ILE A 8 4.60 -19.50 -3.73
C ILE A 8 4.05 -20.42 -4.82
N ASN A 9 4.91 -20.89 -5.72
CA ASN A 9 4.53 -21.86 -6.75
C ASN A 9 4.43 -23.27 -6.10
N PRO A 10 3.25 -23.90 -6.06
CA PRO A 10 3.07 -25.18 -5.40
C PRO A 10 3.84 -26.30 -6.09
N ASP A 11 4.05 -26.22 -7.41
CA ASP A 11 4.82 -27.22 -8.16
C ASP A 11 6.32 -27.18 -7.81
N CYS A 12 6.83 -26.05 -7.35
CA CYS A 12 8.19 -25.88 -6.86
C CYS A 12 8.27 -26.15 -5.35
N GLY A 13 7.47 -25.44 -4.55
CA GLY A 13 7.36 -25.59 -3.09
C GLY A 13 8.66 -25.47 -2.30
N HIS A 14 9.76 -25.08 -2.93
CA HIS A 14 11.09 -25.00 -2.32
C HIS A 14 11.11 -24.06 -1.13
N THR A 15 11.86 -24.43 -0.10
CA THR A 15 12.03 -23.65 1.12
C THR A 15 13.49 -23.27 1.31
N PHE A 16 13.72 -22.07 1.86
CA PHE A 16 15.05 -21.51 2.10
C PHE A 16 15.16 -21.07 3.55
N ASP A 17 16.39 -21.05 4.06
CA ASP A 17 16.64 -20.53 5.40
C ASP A 17 16.19 -19.06 5.51
N LEU A 18 15.76 -18.70 6.70
CA LEU A 18 15.31 -17.33 6.97
C LEU A 18 16.41 -16.29 6.68
N LEU A 19 17.66 -16.63 6.96
CA LEU A 19 18.81 -15.73 6.83
C LEU A 19 19.41 -15.68 5.41
N GLU A 20 18.90 -16.49 4.49
CA GLU A 20 19.28 -16.36 3.09
C GLU A 20 18.60 -15.14 2.46
N VAL A 21 19.29 -14.45 1.56
CA VAL A 21 18.77 -13.26 0.87
C VAL A 21 18.40 -13.63 -0.56
N HIS A 22 17.11 -13.79 -0.79
CA HIS A 22 16.56 -14.08 -2.11
C HIS A 22 15.56 -13.00 -2.54
N HIS A 23 15.63 -12.60 -3.81
CA HIS A 23 14.66 -11.67 -4.42
C HIS A 23 13.48 -12.42 -5.05
N SER A 24 13.72 -13.64 -5.48
CA SER A 24 12.76 -14.61 -6.02
C SER A 24 13.31 -16.02 -5.77
N CYS A 25 12.50 -17.03 -5.97
CA CYS A 25 12.94 -18.41 -5.91
C CYS A 25 14.06 -18.68 -6.93
N PRO A 26 15.25 -19.12 -6.51
CA PRO A 26 16.37 -19.42 -7.43
C PRO A 26 16.02 -20.49 -8.48
N ASP A 27 15.13 -21.43 -8.14
CA ASP A 27 14.83 -22.58 -8.99
C ASP A 27 13.81 -22.28 -10.08
N CYS A 28 12.75 -21.50 -9.77
CA CYS A 28 11.66 -21.27 -10.71
C CYS A 28 11.32 -19.79 -10.95
N GLY A 29 12.04 -18.84 -10.32
CA GLY A 29 11.82 -17.41 -10.49
C GLY A 29 10.57 -16.84 -9.79
N SER A 30 9.72 -17.68 -9.19
CA SER A 30 8.50 -17.24 -8.50
C SER A 30 8.81 -16.46 -7.22
N LEU A 31 7.84 -15.68 -6.75
CA LEU A 31 7.97 -14.93 -5.51
C LEU A 31 8.08 -15.85 -4.27
N LEU A 32 8.63 -15.31 -3.19
CA LEU A 32 8.75 -16.00 -1.91
C LEU A 32 7.82 -15.41 -0.87
N ASP A 33 7.25 -16.24 -0.01
CA ASP A 33 6.62 -15.86 1.24
C ASP A 33 7.53 -16.18 2.43
N VAL A 34 7.35 -15.46 3.54
CA VAL A 34 7.82 -15.90 4.86
C VAL A 34 6.74 -16.82 5.42
N ASP A 35 7.10 -18.04 5.80
CA ASP A 35 6.18 -19.04 6.34
C ASP A 35 6.64 -19.51 7.73
N TYR A 36 5.73 -20.10 8.50
CA TYR A 36 5.97 -20.42 9.90
C TYR A 36 5.50 -21.82 10.25
N GLU A 37 6.27 -22.52 11.08
CA GLU A 37 5.85 -23.75 11.73
C GLU A 37 4.98 -23.43 12.95
N TRP A 38 3.73 -23.03 12.70
CA TRP A 38 2.81 -22.56 13.73
C TRP A 38 2.61 -23.52 14.90
N ASP A 39 2.69 -24.82 14.66
CA ASP A 39 2.55 -25.85 15.70
C ASP A 39 3.69 -25.82 16.74
N LYS A 40 4.83 -25.18 16.40
CA LYS A 40 6.00 -25.04 17.27
C LYS A 40 6.10 -23.66 17.90
N LEU A 41 5.16 -22.77 17.65
CA LEU A 41 5.17 -21.39 18.07
C LEU A 41 4.09 -21.09 19.12
N PRO A 42 4.34 -20.18 20.06
CA PRO A 42 3.34 -19.78 21.05
C PRO A 42 2.28 -18.87 20.45
N VAL A 43 1.36 -19.44 19.66
CA VAL A 43 0.27 -18.69 19.05
C VAL A 43 -0.76 -18.31 20.12
N PRO A 44 -1.22 -17.04 20.17
CA PRO A 44 -2.28 -16.61 21.07
C PRO A 44 -3.57 -17.39 20.81
N LYS A 45 -4.32 -17.73 21.89
CA LYS A 45 -5.63 -18.38 21.77
C LYS A 45 -6.73 -17.47 21.23
N SER A 46 -6.54 -16.17 21.29
CA SER A 46 -7.48 -15.14 20.88
C SER A 46 -6.74 -13.84 20.53
N LEU A 47 -7.28 -13.06 19.61
CA LEU A 47 -6.74 -11.75 19.25
C LEU A 47 -6.82 -10.74 20.40
N ASN A 48 -7.70 -10.93 21.38
CA ASN A 48 -7.76 -10.10 22.59
C ASN A 48 -6.43 -10.08 23.37
N PHE A 49 -5.55 -11.07 23.16
CA PHE A 49 -4.22 -11.09 23.72
C PHE A 49 -3.42 -9.81 23.43
N PHE A 50 -3.66 -9.18 22.30
CA PHE A 50 -2.93 -7.99 21.89
C PHE A 50 -3.42 -6.68 22.53
N GLU A 51 -4.59 -6.68 23.16
CA GLU A 51 -5.14 -5.51 23.89
C GLU A 51 -4.22 -5.04 25.02
N ASP A 52 -3.55 -5.97 25.71
CA ASP A 52 -2.67 -5.66 26.83
C ASP A 52 -1.44 -4.86 26.39
N PHE A 53 -1.07 -4.90 25.11
CA PHE A 53 0.10 -4.20 24.59
C PHE A 53 -0.16 -2.76 24.15
N TRP A 54 -1.41 -2.35 24.02
CA TRP A 54 -1.80 -1.00 23.59
C TRP A 54 -1.21 0.10 24.49
N GLY A 55 -1.06 -0.17 25.78
CA GLY A 55 -0.48 0.72 26.78
C GLY A 55 1.04 0.59 26.98
N CYS A 56 1.71 -0.32 26.29
CA CYS A 56 3.14 -0.66 26.54
C CYS A 56 4.12 0.38 25.98
N ARG A 57 3.95 1.66 26.28
CA ARG A 57 4.78 2.77 25.74
C ARG A 57 6.25 2.70 26.11
N ARG A 58 6.62 1.96 27.17
CA ARG A 58 8.01 1.82 27.61
C ARG A 58 8.81 0.77 26.83
N ILE A 59 8.12 -0.05 26.04
CA ILE A 59 8.73 -1.07 25.18
C ILE A 59 8.43 -0.66 23.73
N PRO A 60 9.39 0.01 23.04
CA PRO A 60 9.13 0.56 21.70
C PRO A 60 8.54 -0.45 20.72
N GLN A 61 9.01 -1.70 20.75
CA GLN A 61 8.48 -2.77 19.89
C GLN A 61 7.00 -3.05 20.19
N ARG A 62 6.62 -3.17 21.45
CA ARG A 62 5.20 -3.40 21.83
C ARG A 62 4.33 -2.18 21.55
N PHE A 63 4.90 -0.99 21.63
CA PHE A 63 4.19 0.23 21.26
C PHE A 63 4.05 0.39 19.75
N SER A 64 4.94 -0.19 18.94
CA SER A 64 4.82 -0.21 17.47
C SER A 64 3.49 -0.86 17.01
N GLY A 65 2.87 -0.30 15.99
CA GLY A 65 1.68 -0.92 15.37
C GLY A 65 2.02 -2.12 14.47
N VAL A 66 3.30 -2.46 14.34
CA VAL A 66 3.78 -3.68 13.66
C VAL A 66 4.13 -4.73 14.70
N TRP A 67 5.07 -4.44 15.59
CA TRP A 67 5.63 -5.41 16.51
C TRP A 67 4.77 -5.67 17.74
N ARG A 68 3.71 -4.90 17.95
CA ARG A 68 2.64 -5.25 18.91
C ARG A 68 2.09 -6.64 18.64
N PHE A 69 2.07 -7.05 17.37
CA PHE A 69 1.60 -8.35 16.89
C PHE A 69 2.73 -9.34 16.63
N HIS A 70 3.85 -9.22 17.34
CA HIS A 70 5.06 -10.03 17.15
C HIS A 70 4.79 -11.54 17.12
N GLU A 71 3.87 -12.05 17.92
CA GLU A 71 3.48 -13.46 17.95
C GLU A 71 2.85 -13.95 16.63
N LEU A 72 2.42 -13.04 15.76
CA LEU A 72 1.93 -13.31 14.40
C LEU A 72 2.97 -12.97 13.30
N LEU A 73 4.17 -12.49 13.70
CA LEU A 73 5.33 -12.21 12.85
C LEU A 73 6.63 -12.74 13.48
N PRO A 74 6.70 -14.00 13.95
CA PRO A 74 7.78 -14.47 14.82
C PRO A 74 9.05 -14.86 14.05
N PHE A 75 9.46 -14.07 13.07
CA PHE A 75 10.68 -14.33 12.28
C PHE A 75 11.95 -13.73 12.90
N ALA A 76 11.82 -12.89 13.92
CA ALA A 76 12.91 -12.27 14.66
C ALA A 76 12.59 -12.30 16.16
N LYS A 77 13.59 -12.19 17.03
CA LYS A 77 13.33 -11.94 18.45
C LYS A 77 12.82 -10.53 18.65
N LEU A 78 11.96 -10.29 19.65
CA LEU A 78 11.35 -8.99 19.88
C LEU A 78 12.40 -7.88 20.08
N GLU A 79 13.49 -8.17 20.81
CA GLU A 79 14.59 -7.25 21.07
C GLU A 79 15.38 -6.87 19.80
N ASP A 80 15.32 -7.70 18.76
CA ASP A 80 16.00 -7.44 17.49
C ASP A 80 15.12 -6.66 16.50
N CYS A 81 13.84 -6.55 16.78
CA CYS A 81 12.88 -5.87 15.92
C CYS A 81 13.15 -4.37 15.84
N VAL A 82 13.26 -3.88 14.61
CA VAL A 82 13.50 -2.46 14.31
C VAL A 82 12.18 -1.72 14.27
N THR A 83 12.08 -0.61 15.00
CA THR A 83 10.92 0.28 14.99
C THR A 83 11.34 1.74 15.12
N ILE A 84 10.55 2.63 14.51
CA ILE A 84 10.62 4.10 14.66
C ILE A 84 9.26 4.66 15.11
N GLY A 85 8.37 3.79 15.64
CA GLY A 85 7.03 4.15 16.10
C GLY A 85 5.95 4.09 15.02
N GLU A 86 6.18 3.34 13.94
CA GLU A 86 5.20 3.11 12.87
C GLU A 86 3.94 2.39 13.35
N GLY A 87 2.86 2.56 12.58
CA GLY A 87 1.58 1.90 12.82
C GLY A 87 0.72 2.54 13.93
N GLN A 88 1.10 3.72 14.44
CA GLN A 88 0.22 4.55 15.29
C GLN A 88 -0.78 5.28 14.38
N THR A 89 -1.66 4.50 13.78
CA THR A 89 -2.64 4.93 12.79
C THR A 89 -4.05 4.76 13.33
N ILE A 90 -5.03 5.37 12.68
CA ILE A 90 -6.42 5.35 13.12
C ILE A 90 -7.33 4.67 12.10
N LEU A 91 -8.34 3.99 12.59
CA LEU A 91 -9.52 3.60 11.85
C LEU A 91 -10.64 4.60 12.18
N GLN A 92 -10.91 5.51 11.25
CA GLN A 92 -11.91 6.55 11.42
C GLN A 92 -13.28 6.09 10.90
N LYS A 93 -14.31 6.11 11.75
CA LYS A 93 -15.70 6.00 11.29
C LYS A 93 -16.06 7.24 10.49
N ALA A 94 -16.55 7.08 9.26
CA ALA A 94 -16.68 8.16 8.29
C ALA A 94 -18.15 8.42 7.90
N ASP A 95 -19.02 8.65 8.87
CA ASP A 95 -20.45 8.85 8.64
C ASP A 95 -20.76 10.04 7.73
N PHE A 96 -19.94 11.09 7.76
CA PHE A 96 -20.08 12.25 6.88
C PHE A 96 -19.75 11.92 5.41
N VAL A 97 -18.82 10.99 5.17
CA VAL A 97 -18.38 10.58 3.83
C VAL A 97 -19.25 9.44 3.26
N ALA A 98 -19.88 8.65 4.12
CA ALA A 98 -20.67 7.48 3.74
C ALA A 98 -21.74 7.76 2.66
N PRO A 99 -22.50 8.87 2.70
CA PRO A 99 -23.50 9.20 1.68
C PRO A 99 -22.89 9.38 0.27
N TYR A 100 -21.67 9.94 0.17
CA TYR A 100 -20.96 10.06 -1.12
C TYR A 100 -20.72 8.68 -1.76
N ALA A 101 -20.40 7.68 -0.95
CA ALA A 101 -20.21 6.30 -1.41
C ALA A 101 -21.52 5.52 -1.59
N GLY A 102 -22.68 6.11 -1.27
CA GLY A 102 -23.99 5.44 -1.29
C GLY A 102 -24.21 4.48 -0.11
N LEU A 103 -23.42 4.57 0.95
CA LEU A 103 -23.50 3.76 2.16
C LEU A 103 -24.33 4.45 3.25
N LYS A 104 -24.91 3.67 4.16
CA LYS A 104 -25.57 4.18 5.35
C LYS A 104 -24.57 4.63 6.42
N ALA A 105 -24.99 5.52 7.31
CA ALA A 105 -24.23 5.88 8.49
C ALA A 105 -23.85 4.63 9.29
N GLY A 106 -22.61 4.55 9.76
CA GLY A 106 -22.07 3.41 10.47
C GLY A 106 -21.45 2.32 9.62
N SER A 107 -21.57 2.41 8.27
CA SER A 107 -21.08 1.37 7.35
C SER A 107 -19.69 1.68 6.76
N LEU A 108 -19.24 2.94 6.74
CA LEU A 108 -17.95 3.34 6.18
C LEU A 108 -16.91 3.63 7.25
N PHE A 109 -15.73 3.04 7.07
CA PHE A 109 -14.54 3.30 7.88
C PHE A 109 -13.34 3.58 6.98
N LEU A 110 -12.46 4.47 7.41
CA LEU A 110 -11.24 4.87 6.72
C LEU A 110 -10.02 4.50 7.58
N GLN A 111 -9.23 3.52 7.14
CA GLN A 111 -7.95 3.20 7.77
C GLN A 111 -6.90 4.16 7.27
N TYR A 112 -6.47 5.10 8.11
CA TYR A 112 -5.61 6.19 7.71
C TYR A 112 -4.13 5.91 7.99
N GLU A 113 -3.43 5.37 7.01
CA GLU A 113 -1.99 5.07 7.07
C GLU A 113 -1.09 6.31 6.86
N GLY A 114 -1.68 7.46 6.58
CA GLY A 114 -0.98 8.74 6.43
C GLY A 114 -0.35 9.29 7.72
N LEU A 115 -0.66 8.71 8.89
CA LEU A 115 -0.07 9.06 10.19
C LEU A 115 1.26 8.35 10.47
N ASN A 116 1.68 7.42 9.64
CA ASN A 116 2.99 6.79 9.78
C ASN A 116 4.13 7.82 9.68
N PRO A 117 5.31 7.57 10.26
CA PRO A 117 6.42 8.52 10.32
C PRO A 117 6.85 9.12 8.97
N SER A 118 6.86 8.32 7.89
CA SER A 118 7.12 8.86 6.53
C SER A 118 5.87 9.45 5.87
N GLY A 119 4.71 9.36 6.48
CA GLY A 119 3.42 9.77 5.91
C GLY A 119 2.76 8.72 5.01
N SER A 120 3.14 7.44 5.07
CA SER A 120 2.50 6.38 4.29
C SER A 120 2.63 4.98 4.91
N PHE A 121 1.78 4.06 4.45
CA PHE A 121 1.76 2.65 4.86
C PHE A 121 3.09 1.91 4.66
N LYS A 122 4.01 2.46 3.85
CA LYS A 122 5.29 1.82 3.55
C LYS A 122 6.12 1.54 4.80
N ASP A 123 5.93 2.31 5.86
CA ASP A 123 6.65 2.18 7.11
C ASP A 123 6.38 0.83 7.79
N ASN A 124 5.17 0.30 7.68
CA ASN A 124 4.87 -1.04 8.21
C ASN A 124 5.79 -2.11 7.58
N GLY A 125 5.92 -2.07 6.27
CA GLY A 125 6.81 -3.00 5.56
C GLY A 125 8.28 -2.71 5.81
N MET A 126 8.67 -1.44 5.98
CA MET A 126 10.06 -1.10 6.27
C MET A 126 10.50 -1.58 7.66
N ALA A 127 9.64 -1.53 8.68
CA ALA A 127 9.93 -2.08 9.99
C ALA A 127 10.38 -3.55 9.90
N ALA A 128 9.60 -4.37 9.22
CA ALA A 128 9.91 -5.79 9.06
C ALA A 128 11.09 -6.04 8.10
N GLY A 129 11.14 -5.32 6.98
CA GLY A 129 12.25 -5.44 6.02
C GLY A 129 13.60 -5.03 6.58
N THR A 130 13.66 -3.93 7.35
CA THR A 130 14.92 -3.49 8.01
C THR A 130 15.30 -4.41 9.18
N THR A 131 14.33 -4.99 9.88
CA THR A 131 14.59 -6.03 10.88
C THR A 131 15.29 -7.23 10.24
N HIS A 132 14.78 -7.76 9.13
CA HIS A 132 15.45 -8.85 8.43
C HIS A 132 16.81 -8.40 7.86
N GLY A 133 16.92 -7.20 7.30
CA GLY A 133 18.20 -6.62 6.86
C GLY A 133 19.26 -6.60 7.98
N LYS A 134 18.86 -6.26 9.22
CA LYS A 134 19.71 -6.32 10.40
C LYS A 134 20.15 -7.76 10.70
N LEU A 135 19.22 -8.72 10.68
CA LEU A 135 19.50 -10.13 10.96
C LEU A 135 20.52 -10.74 9.98
N VAL A 136 20.47 -10.38 8.71
CA VAL A 136 21.42 -10.85 7.68
C VAL A 136 22.68 -9.99 7.59
N GLY A 137 22.88 -9.02 8.48
CA GLY A 137 24.07 -8.17 8.54
C GLY A 137 24.22 -7.20 7.37
N ALA A 138 23.12 -6.77 6.74
CA ALA A 138 23.16 -5.84 5.63
C ALA A 138 23.72 -4.46 6.06
N ARG A 139 24.72 -3.97 5.34
CA ARG A 139 25.31 -2.62 5.56
C ARG A 139 24.68 -1.55 4.68
N HIS A 140 24.16 -1.95 3.52
CA HIS A 140 23.54 -1.08 2.54
C HIS A 140 22.20 -1.66 2.13
N THR A 141 21.19 -0.81 2.12
CA THR A 141 19.85 -1.15 1.61
C THR A 141 19.58 -0.34 0.36
N ALA A 142 18.82 -0.91 -0.58
CA ALA A 142 18.51 -0.23 -1.81
C ALA A 142 17.02 -0.33 -2.18
N CYS A 143 16.54 0.65 -2.91
CA CYS A 143 15.27 0.55 -3.64
C CYS A 143 15.29 1.37 -4.93
N ALA A 144 14.50 0.93 -5.92
CA ALA A 144 14.13 1.78 -7.05
C ALA A 144 12.76 2.41 -6.73
N SER A 145 12.71 3.72 -6.49
CA SER A 145 11.46 4.45 -6.22
C SER A 145 11.68 5.95 -6.16
N THR A 146 10.80 6.73 -6.80
CA THR A 146 10.68 8.19 -6.62
C THR A 146 9.60 8.57 -5.60
N GLY A 147 9.00 7.58 -4.89
CA GLY A 147 7.77 7.78 -4.12
C GLY A 147 7.86 7.36 -2.65
N ASN A 148 6.73 6.84 -2.14
CA ASN A 148 6.59 6.49 -0.72
C ASN A 148 7.61 5.44 -0.22
N THR A 149 8.11 4.55 -1.10
CA THR A 149 9.10 3.54 -0.70
C THR A 149 10.45 4.17 -0.39
N SER A 150 10.93 5.11 -1.22
CA SER A 150 12.18 5.81 -0.99
C SER A 150 12.14 6.67 0.28
N ALA A 151 11.06 7.40 0.51
CA ALA A 151 10.86 8.19 1.72
C ALA A 151 10.90 7.30 2.98
N SER A 152 10.22 6.17 2.95
CA SER A 152 10.18 5.22 4.07
C SER A 152 11.55 4.56 4.31
N LEU A 153 12.26 4.13 3.25
CA LEU A 153 13.62 3.60 3.38
C LEU A 153 14.58 4.62 3.99
N ALA A 154 14.53 5.85 3.51
CA ALA A 154 15.41 6.92 3.96
C ALA A 154 15.22 7.25 5.45
N ILE A 155 13.96 7.38 5.93
CA ILE A 155 13.71 7.67 7.35
C ILE A 155 14.17 6.52 8.26
N TYR A 156 13.91 5.25 7.89
CA TYR A 156 14.36 4.12 8.69
C TYR A 156 15.89 4.07 8.81
N CYS A 157 16.62 4.24 7.71
CA CYS A 157 18.08 4.30 7.73
C CYS A 157 18.59 5.54 8.46
N GLY A 158 17.96 6.69 8.26
CA GLY A 158 18.32 7.95 8.91
C GLY A 158 18.18 7.92 10.43
N VAL A 159 17.07 7.38 10.94
CA VAL A 159 16.79 7.29 12.39
C VAL A 159 17.63 6.20 13.06
N THR A 160 17.68 5.01 12.46
CA THR A 160 18.31 3.85 13.11
C THR A 160 19.82 3.82 12.98
N ARG A 161 20.38 4.45 11.94
CA ARG A 161 21.81 4.46 11.60
C ARG A 161 22.45 3.08 11.45
N MET A 162 21.65 2.03 11.28
CA MET A 162 22.14 0.66 11.14
C MET A 162 22.61 0.33 9.73
N MET A 163 21.97 0.95 8.72
CA MET A 163 22.21 0.69 7.30
C MET A 163 22.21 2.01 6.52
N ASN A 164 22.94 2.05 5.41
CA ASN A 164 22.93 3.19 4.50
C ASN A 164 21.84 2.99 3.43
N ALA A 165 21.01 4.01 3.22
CA ALA A 165 19.99 4.01 2.17
C ALA A 165 20.59 4.41 0.82
N VAL A 166 20.37 3.59 -0.21
CA VAL A 166 20.71 3.89 -1.62
C VAL A 166 19.42 3.85 -2.44
N ILE A 167 19.08 4.96 -3.07
CA ILE A 167 17.83 5.11 -3.82
C ILE A 167 18.17 5.28 -5.29
N PHE A 168 17.58 4.45 -6.14
CA PHE A 168 17.69 4.53 -7.59
C PHE A 168 16.43 5.15 -8.16
N ILE A 169 16.58 6.17 -9.01
CA ILE A 169 15.47 6.84 -9.69
C ILE A 169 15.77 6.97 -11.18
N GLY A 170 14.72 6.84 -12.01
CA GLY A 170 14.83 7.20 -13.42
C GLY A 170 14.88 8.72 -13.60
N SER A 171 15.54 9.20 -14.65
CA SER A 171 15.64 10.64 -14.97
C SER A 171 14.34 11.25 -15.53
N GLY A 172 13.31 10.42 -15.75
CA GLY A 172 12.02 10.84 -16.29
C GLY A 172 11.13 11.61 -15.30
N LYS A 173 9.93 11.12 -15.05
CA LYS A 173 8.97 11.75 -14.15
C LYS A 173 9.39 11.64 -12.68
N ILE A 174 9.75 12.75 -12.04
CA ILE A 174 10.13 12.81 -10.62
C ILE A 174 9.01 13.47 -9.81
N ALA A 175 8.49 12.74 -8.82
CA ALA A 175 7.57 13.28 -7.82
C ALA A 175 8.38 14.03 -6.75
N TYR A 176 8.71 15.28 -7.00
CA TYR A 176 9.58 16.09 -6.13
C TYR A 176 9.15 16.13 -4.66
N GLY A 177 7.86 16.21 -4.38
CA GLY A 177 7.34 16.19 -3.00
C GLY A 177 7.66 14.90 -2.23
N LYS A 178 7.76 13.76 -2.92
CA LYS A 178 8.13 12.46 -2.32
C LYS A 178 9.63 12.27 -2.29
N LEU A 179 10.34 12.73 -3.32
CA LEU A 179 11.80 12.68 -3.40
C LEU A 179 12.45 13.60 -2.35
N SER A 180 11.85 14.75 -2.04
CA SER A 180 12.39 15.69 -1.04
C SER A 180 12.63 15.02 0.30
N GLN A 181 11.72 14.14 0.76
CA GLN A 181 11.93 13.40 2.02
C GLN A 181 13.17 12.49 1.95
N ALA A 182 13.39 11.80 0.83
CA ALA A 182 14.55 10.92 0.68
C ALA A 182 15.87 11.69 0.70
N LEU A 183 15.91 12.84 0.06
CA LEU A 183 17.07 13.73 0.04
C LEU A 183 17.33 14.33 1.42
N ASP A 184 16.30 14.86 2.07
CA ASP A 184 16.40 15.54 3.36
C ASP A 184 16.81 14.57 4.49
N TYR A 185 16.38 13.31 4.41
CA TYR A 185 16.78 12.26 5.35
C TYR A 185 18.18 11.66 5.06
N GLY A 186 18.92 12.22 4.09
CA GLY A 186 20.32 11.88 3.82
C GLY A 186 20.53 10.56 3.05
N ALA A 187 19.54 10.07 2.32
CA ALA A 187 19.72 8.89 1.48
C ALA A 187 20.59 9.20 0.26
N LYS A 188 21.50 8.29 -0.10
CA LYS A 188 22.28 8.39 -1.32
C LYS A 188 21.37 8.12 -2.52
N THR A 189 21.02 9.18 -3.25
CA THR A 189 20.12 9.10 -4.40
C THR A 189 20.92 9.06 -5.69
N ILE A 190 20.71 8.03 -6.51
CA ILE A 190 21.38 7.80 -7.80
C ILE A 190 20.32 7.94 -8.89
N GLN A 191 20.48 8.92 -9.75
CA GLN A 191 19.61 9.16 -10.89
C GLN A 191 20.18 8.41 -12.11
N ILE A 192 19.37 7.50 -12.67
CA ILE A 192 19.70 6.70 -13.85
C ILE A 192 19.06 7.36 -15.08
N GLU A 193 19.80 7.48 -16.16
CA GLU A 193 19.25 7.89 -17.45
C GLU A 193 18.27 6.81 -17.94
N GLY A 194 16.99 7.19 -18.09
CA GLY A 194 15.91 6.28 -18.43
C GLY A 194 14.69 6.40 -17.53
N ASP A 195 13.83 5.39 -17.56
CA ASP A 195 12.59 5.36 -16.81
C ASP A 195 12.68 4.55 -15.48
N PHE A 196 11.52 4.24 -14.89
CA PHE A 196 11.45 3.43 -13.66
C PHE A 196 11.93 1.99 -13.88
N ASP A 197 11.65 1.41 -15.04
CA ASP A 197 12.02 0.03 -15.34
C ASP A 197 13.53 -0.09 -15.53
N ASP A 198 14.17 0.93 -16.13
CA ASP A 198 15.64 1.03 -16.20
C ASP A 198 16.27 1.14 -14.82
N ALA A 199 15.74 2.01 -13.96
CA ALA A 199 16.20 2.14 -12.58
C ALA A 199 16.03 0.83 -11.80
N MET A 200 14.92 0.10 -12.02
CA MET A 200 14.66 -1.19 -11.40
C MET A 200 15.66 -2.26 -11.87
N ALA A 201 15.95 -2.33 -13.16
CA ALA A 201 16.96 -3.25 -13.71
C ALA A 201 18.34 -2.98 -13.11
N ARG A 202 18.74 -1.71 -13.04
CA ARG A 202 20.05 -1.32 -12.47
C ARG A 202 20.16 -1.62 -10.98
N VAL A 203 19.10 -1.37 -10.17
CA VAL A 203 19.16 -1.70 -8.74
C VAL A 203 19.24 -3.20 -8.50
N GLN A 204 18.57 -4.01 -9.32
CA GLN A 204 18.66 -5.47 -9.21
C GLN A 204 20.07 -5.98 -9.57
N GLU A 205 20.69 -5.44 -10.61
CA GLU A 205 22.05 -5.77 -10.98
C GLU A 205 23.05 -5.31 -9.91
N ALA A 206 22.94 -4.08 -9.43
CA ALA A 206 23.78 -3.55 -8.36
C ALA A 206 23.63 -4.34 -7.07
N SER A 207 22.40 -4.77 -6.73
CA SER A 207 22.12 -5.58 -5.55
C SER A 207 22.90 -6.90 -5.59
N LYS A 208 22.92 -7.58 -6.73
CA LYS A 208 23.67 -8.83 -6.90
C LYS A 208 25.19 -8.66 -6.80
N ARG A 209 25.70 -7.57 -7.42
CA ARG A 209 27.16 -7.32 -7.48
C ARG A 209 27.75 -6.73 -6.21
N LEU A 210 26.97 -5.90 -5.50
CA LEU A 210 27.43 -5.12 -4.34
C LEU A 210 26.82 -5.61 -3.02
N ASN A 211 26.08 -6.73 -3.05
CA ASN A 211 25.36 -7.28 -1.90
C ASN A 211 24.48 -6.23 -1.19
N LEU A 212 23.71 -5.44 -2.00
CA LEU A 212 22.76 -4.49 -1.48
C LEU A 212 21.48 -5.22 -1.06
N TYR A 213 20.99 -4.97 0.13
CA TYR A 213 19.73 -5.54 0.60
C TYR A 213 18.54 -4.79 -0.03
N LEU A 214 17.86 -5.42 -0.99
CA LEU A 214 16.80 -4.78 -1.76
C LEU A 214 15.48 -4.72 -0.99
N LEU A 215 14.95 -3.51 -0.80
CA LEU A 215 13.71 -3.22 -0.07
C LEU A 215 12.60 -2.69 -1.00
N ASN A 216 12.49 -3.23 -2.21
CA ASN A 216 11.33 -3.07 -3.08
C ASN A 216 10.16 -4.00 -2.65
N SER A 217 9.01 -3.90 -3.32
CA SER A 217 7.79 -4.65 -2.96
C SER A 217 7.87 -6.16 -3.16
N LEU A 218 8.91 -6.65 -3.85
CA LEU A 218 9.19 -8.09 -4.01
C LEU A 218 9.73 -8.73 -2.71
N ASN A 219 10.31 -7.94 -1.80
CA ASN A 219 10.88 -8.45 -0.56
C ASN A 219 9.78 -9.03 0.34
N PRO A 220 9.83 -10.34 0.69
CA PRO A 220 8.75 -11.01 1.41
C PRO A 220 8.58 -10.51 2.85
N PHE A 221 9.66 -10.08 3.51
CA PHE A 221 9.59 -9.53 4.88
C PHE A 221 8.85 -8.19 4.94
N ARG A 222 8.93 -7.38 3.87
CA ARG A 222 8.11 -6.19 3.79
C ARG A 222 6.60 -6.51 3.82
N LEU A 223 6.20 -7.58 3.15
CA LEU A 223 4.80 -8.01 3.16
C LEU A 223 4.35 -8.49 4.54
N GLU A 224 5.26 -9.08 5.33
CA GLU A 224 4.99 -9.43 6.72
C GLU A 224 4.62 -8.20 7.55
N GLY A 225 5.39 -7.12 7.45
CA GLY A 225 5.04 -5.87 8.13
C GLY A 225 3.71 -5.28 7.66
N GLN A 226 3.41 -5.35 6.36
CA GLN A 226 2.15 -4.82 5.80
C GLN A 226 0.91 -5.62 6.25
N LYS A 227 1.03 -6.90 6.62
CA LYS A 227 -0.06 -7.69 7.20
C LYS A 227 -0.70 -7.00 8.40
N THR A 228 0.10 -6.32 9.20
CA THR A 228 -0.32 -5.72 10.47
C THR A 228 -1.35 -4.60 10.31
N ILE A 229 -1.48 -4.04 9.11
CA ILE A 229 -2.57 -3.09 8.81
C ILE A 229 -3.92 -3.77 9.05
N MET A 230 -4.08 -5.04 8.64
CA MET A 230 -5.32 -5.79 8.88
C MET A 230 -5.52 -6.12 10.35
N PHE A 231 -4.45 -6.40 11.09
CA PHE A 231 -4.56 -6.64 12.54
C PHE A 231 -5.04 -5.39 13.27
N ARG A 232 -4.54 -4.19 12.91
CA ARG A 232 -5.02 -2.91 13.46
C ARG A 232 -6.46 -2.58 13.07
N VAL A 233 -6.86 -2.92 11.85
CA VAL A 233 -8.27 -2.79 11.43
C VAL A 233 -9.17 -3.67 12.29
N LEU A 234 -8.81 -4.94 12.50
CA LEU A 234 -9.56 -5.86 13.35
C LEU A 234 -9.57 -5.38 14.82
N GLU A 235 -8.42 -4.94 15.35
CA GLU A 235 -8.30 -4.39 16.70
C GLU A 235 -9.26 -3.20 16.92
N ALA A 236 -9.25 -2.22 16.00
CA ALA A 236 -10.13 -1.06 16.07
C ALA A 236 -11.61 -1.40 15.92
N LEU A 237 -11.94 -2.52 15.29
CA LEU A 237 -13.28 -3.08 15.18
C LEU A 237 -13.59 -4.12 16.27
N ARG A 238 -12.82 -4.13 17.38
CA ARG A 238 -12.98 -5.07 18.50
C ARG A 238 -12.88 -6.54 18.06
N TRP A 239 -11.95 -6.79 17.12
CA TRP A 239 -11.66 -8.09 16.53
C TRP A 239 -12.80 -8.68 15.69
N GLU A 240 -13.79 -7.87 15.34
CA GLU A 240 -14.83 -8.23 14.40
C GLU A 240 -14.42 -7.84 12.98
N GLY A 241 -14.41 -8.81 12.06
CA GLY A 241 -14.11 -8.54 10.66
C GLY A 241 -15.18 -7.65 10.00
N PRO A 242 -14.80 -6.66 9.19
CA PRO A 242 -15.75 -5.97 8.32
C PRO A 242 -16.28 -6.91 7.22
N ASP A 243 -17.23 -6.46 6.41
CA ASP A 243 -17.68 -7.21 5.25
C ASP A 243 -16.68 -7.04 4.09
N TRP A 244 -16.12 -5.84 3.94
CA TRP A 244 -15.22 -5.50 2.87
C TRP A 244 -13.98 -4.73 3.32
N ILE A 245 -12.85 -5.10 2.70
CA ILE A 245 -11.62 -4.28 2.67
C ILE A 245 -11.45 -3.78 1.24
N VAL A 246 -11.39 -2.47 1.04
CA VAL A 246 -11.17 -1.84 -0.27
C VAL A 246 -9.81 -1.17 -0.29
N VAL A 247 -8.95 -1.58 -1.22
CA VAL A 247 -7.54 -1.20 -1.25
C VAL A 247 -7.10 -0.75 -2.65
N PRO A 248 -6.29 0.32 -2.77
CA PRO A 248 -5.71 0.72 -4.05
C PRO A 248 -4.76 -0.36 -4.62
N GLY A 249 -4.85 -0.58 -5.93
CA GLY A 249 -4.07 -1.58 -6.68
C GLY A 249 -2.96 -0.96 -7.52
N GLY A 250 -1.73 -0.95 -7.00
CA GLY A 250 -0.50 -0.64 -7.75
C GLY A 250 0.40 -1.86 -7.87
N ASN A 251 1.53 -1.92 -7.16
CA ASN A 251 2.39 -3.12 -7.07
C ASN A 251 1.78 -4.31 -6.30
N LEU A 252 0.56 -4.17 -5.82
CA LEU A 252 -0.26 -5.20 -5.17
C LEU A 252 0.31 -5.78 -3.86
N GLY A 253 1.26 -5.10 -3.25
CA GLY A 253 1.86 -5.55 -1.99
C GLY A 253 0.84 -5.59 -0.84
N ASN A 254 0.02 -4.54 -0.68
CA ASN A 254 -1.02 -4.49 0.36
C ASN A 254 -2.08 -5.58 0.16
N SER A 255 -2.66 -5.68 -1.03
CA SER A 255 -3.67 -6.72 -1.31
C SER A 255 -3.13 -8.12 -1.06
N SER A 256 -1.88 -8.38 -1.44
CA SER A 256 -1.19 -9.65 -1.18
C SER A 256 -0.99 -9.93 0.31
N SER A 257 -0.50 -8.94 1.06
CA SER A 257 -0.28 -9.08 2.51
C SER A 257 -1.57 -9.17 3.31
N PHE A 258 -2.63 -8.49 2.89
CA PHE A 258 -3.95 -8.56 3.52
C PHE A 258 -4.57 -9.95 3.35
N GLY A 259 -4.51 -10.51 2.12
CA GLY A 259 -4.93 -11.88 1.89
C GLY A 259 -4.14 -12.88 2.74
N LYS A 260 -2.80 -12.73 2.81
CA LYS A 260 -1.96 -13.57 3.67
C LYS A 260 -2.34 -13.44 5.15
N ALA A 261 -2.60 -12.24 5.64
CA ALA A 261 -3.06 -12.02 7.01
C ALA A 261 -4.34 -12.83 7.31
N PHE A 262 -5.34 -12.76 6.44
CA PHE A 262 -6.59 -13.49 6.62
C PHE A 262 -6.44 -15.00 6.46
N ILE A 263 -5.60 -15.48 5.54
CA ILE A 263 -5.27 -16.91 5.41
C ILE A 263 -4.68 -17.44 6.71
N GLU A 264 -3.69 -16.76 7.28
CA GLU A 264 -3.03 -17.16 8.52
C GLU A 264 -3.97 -17.10 9.72
N LEU A 265 -4.67 -15.99 9.92
CA LEU A 265 -5.62 -15.84 11.03
C LEU A 265 -6.75 -16.87 10.98
N HIS A 266 -7.26 -17.18 9.79
CA HIS A 266 -8.30 -18.20 9.61
C HIS A 266 -7.74 -19.60 9.88
N LYS A 267 -6.55 -19.93 9.34
CA LYS A 267 -5.86 -21.21 9.59
C LYS A 267 -5.58 -21.43 11.08
N LEU A 268 -5.22 -20.38 11.80
CA LEU A 268 -4.98 -20.40 13.25
C LEU A 268 -6.26 -20.40 14.09
N GLY A 269 -7.43 -20.32 13.46
CA GLY A 269 -8.72 -20.26 14.17
C GLY A 269 -8.98 -18.94 14.92
N LEU A 270 -8.18 -17.90 14.66
CA LEU A 270 -8.27 -16.59 15.31
C LEU A 270 -9.41 -15.72 14.77
N ILE A 271 -9.84 -15.96 13.53
CA ILE A 271 -11.02 -15.35 12.92
C ILE A 271 -11.92 -16.42 12.32
N LYS A 272 -13.24 -16.18 12.36
CA LYS A 272 -14.25 -17.06 11.72
C LYS A 272 -14.72 -16.50 10.38
N LYS A 273 -14.84 -15.17 10.29
CA LYS A 273 -15.28 -14.45 9.09
C LYS A 273 -14.07 -13.87 8.38
N VAL A 274 -13.93 -14.16 7.10
CA VAL A 274 -12.93 -13.57 6.22
C VAL A 274 -13.59 -12.40 5.47
N PRO A 275 -13.08 -11.17 5.58
CA PRO A 275 -13.58 -10.04 4.80
C PRO A 275 -13.37 -10.27 3.30
N ARG A 276 -14.29 -9.80 2.48
CA ARG A 276 -14.10 -9.73 1.04
C ARG A 276 -13.09 -8.63 0.69
N LEU A 277 -12.31 -8.85 -0.35
CA LEU A 277 -11.26 -7.91 -0.78
C LEU A 277 -11.63 -7.27 -2.12
N ALA A 278 -11.69 -5.94 -2.17
CA ALA A 278 -11.80 -5.20 -3.42
C ALA A 278 -10.49 -4.49 -3.73
N VAL A 279 -9.90 -4.77 -4.89
CA VAL A 279 -8.66 -4.12 -5.35
C VAL A 279 -9.01 -3.14 -6.46
N ILE A 280 -8.64 -1.87 -6.30
CA ILE A 280 -9.06 -0.78 -7.18
C ILE A 280 -7.84 -0.22 -7.92
N ASN A 281 -7.83 -0.36 -9.24
CA ASN A 281 -6.85 0.28 -10.12
C ASN A 281 -7.30 1.71 -10.51
N ALA A 282 -6.36 2.56 -10.90
CA ALA A 282 -6.67 3.73 -11.72
C ALA A 282 -6.84 3.29 -13.18
N ALA A 283 -7.77 3.86 -13.92
CA ALA A 283 -8.05 3.48 -15.33
C ALA A 283 -6.82 3.67 -16.24
N GLY A 284 -5.94 4.63 -15.91
CA GLY A 284 -4.66 4.80 -16.62
C GLY A 284 -3.54 3.84 -16.18
N ALA A 285 -3.80 2.92 -15.22
CA ALA A 285 -2.83 1.94 -14.69
C ALA A 285 -3.59 0.65 -14.26
N ASP A 286 -4.31 0.05 -15.18
CA ASP A 286 -5.38 -0.92 -14.96
C ASP A 286 -4.99 -2.39 -15.23
N THR A 287 -3.70 -2.70 -15.19
CA THR A 287 -3.17 -4.02 -15.55
C THR A 287 -3.85 -5.17 -14.81
N LEU A 288 -4.04 -5.06 -13.48
CA LEU A 288 -4.72 -6.12 -12.73
C LEU A 288 -6.19 -6.25 -13.16
N TYR A 289 -6.90 -5.12 -13.34
CA TYR A 289 -8.29 -5.13 -13.77
C TYR A 289 -8.45 -5.86 -15.11
N ARG A 290 -7.63 -5.53 -16.10
CA ARG A 290 -7.68 -6.19 -17.42
C ARG A 290 -7.33 -7.67 -17.33
N LEU A 291 -6.27 -8.03 -16.65
CA LEU A 291 -5.90 -9.44 -16.46
C LEU A 291 -6.99 -10.21 -15.72
N TYR A 292 -7.56 -9.66 -14.67
CA TYR A 292 -8.55 -10.35 -13.84
C TYR A 292 -9.94 -10.38 -14.50
N GLU A 293 -10.43 -9.24 -15.00
CA GLU A 293 -11.80 -9.14 -15.50
C GLU A 293 -11.93 -9.41 -17.01
N GLN A 294 -10.96 -9.05 -17.83
CA GLN A 294 -11.05 -9.25 -19.29
C GLN A 294 -10.40 -10.58 -19.70
N VAL A 295 -9.15 -10.83 -19.30
CA VAL A 295 -8.40 -12.07 -19.63
C VAL A 295 -8.83 -13.25 -18.75
N LYS A 296 -9.56 -13.01 -17.67
CA LYS A 296 -10.01 -14.02 -16.70
C LYS A 296 -8.86 -14.80 -16.08
N LEU A 297 -7.77 -14.10 -15.77
CA LEU A 297 -6.65 -14.66 -15.02
C LEU A 297 -7.09 -14.93 -13.58
N ARG A 298 -6.80 -16.13 -13.05
CA ARG A 298 -7.18 -16.57 -11.70
C ARG A 298 -6.02 -17.30 -11.02
N TRP A 299 -6.11 -17.45 -9.71
CA TRP A 299 -5.11 -18.15 -8.90
C TRP A 299 -5.05 -19.65 -9.20
N ASN A 300 -6.21 -20.31 -9.35
CA ASN A 300 -6.35 -21.74 -9.65
C ASN A 300 -5.50 -22.63 -8.71
N GLY A 301 -5.54 -22.39 -7.41
CA GLY A 301 -4.78 -23.17 -6.44
C GLY A 301 -3.25 -23.01 -6.53
N GLY A 302 -2.76 -21.97 -7.22
CA GLY A 302 -1.33 -21.75 -7.48
C GLY A 302 -0.88 -22.08 -8.89
N HIS A 303 -1.78 -22.59 -9.72
CA HIS A 303 -1.53 -22.93 -11.13
C HIS A 303 -2.08 -21.83 -12.05
N TRP A 304 -1.61 -20.60 -11.83
CA TRP A 304 -2.00 -19.46 -12.69
C TRP A 304 -1.42 -19.59 -14.10
N ASP A 305 -2.12 -19.04 -15.05
CA ASP A 305 -1.77 -19.12 -16.47
C ASP A 305 -0.64 -18.13 -16.82
N HIS A 306 0.59 -18.62 -16.88
CA HIS A 306 1.77 -17.82 -17.22
C HIS A 306 1.70 -17.27 -18.65
N ASP A 307 1.15 -18.04 -19.60
CA ASP A 307 1.08 -17.66 -21.02
C ASP A 307 0.13 -16.47 -21.19
N LYS A 308 -0.97 -16.44 -20.45
CA LYS A 308 -1.88 -15.28 -20.44
C LYS A 308 -1.18 -14.01 -19.97
N ILE A 309 -0.37 -14.09 -18.92
CA ILE A 309 0.38 -12.94 -18.40
C ILE A 309 1.38 -12.47 -19.44
N GLN A 310 2.17 -13.39 -20.01
CA GLN A 310 3.20 -13.04 -20.99
C GLN A 310 2.58 -12.42 -22.25
N LYS A 311 1.56 -13.04 -22.83
CA LYS A 311 0.85 -12.50 -24.00
C LYS A 311 0.28 -11.10 -23.76
N PHE A 312 -0.27 -10.87 -22.55
CA PHE A 312 -0.79 -9.56 -22.18
C PHE A 312 0.34 -8.50 -22.11
N TYR A 313 1.49 -8.85 -21.54
CA TYR A 313 2.65 -7.93 -21.47
C TYR A 313 3.27 -7.69 -22.85
N ASP A 314 3.38 -8.71 -23.69
CA ASP A 314 3.88 -8.58 -25.06
C ASP A 314 2.98 -7.66 -25.90
N GLN A 315 1.66 -7.78 -25.74
CA GLN A 315 0.70 -6.87 -26.36
C GLN A 315 0.85 -5.44 -25.86
N MET A 316 0.99 -5.26 -24.54
CA MET A 316 1.23 -3.94 -23.93
C MET A 316 2.47 -3.26 -24.50
N ASP A 317 3.54 -4.03 -24.68
CA ASP A 317 4.81 -3.50 -25.25
C ASP A 317 4.65 -3.16 -26.75
N ALA A 318 3.99 -4.02 -27.51
CA ALA A 318 3.70 -3.79 -28.92
C ALA A 318 2.83 -2.54 -29.16
N GLU A 319 1.88 -2.27 -28.26
CA GLU A 319 1.03 -1.08 -28.28
C GLU A 319 1.75 0.17 -27.73
N GLY A 320 2.95 0.06 -27.17
CA GLY A 320 3.67 1.13 -26.49
C GLY A 320 2.93 1.67 -25.27
N ARG A 321 2.02 0.86 -24.67
CA ARG A 321 1.16 1.29 -23.58
C ARG A 321 1.96 1.41 -22.27
N ARG A 322 1.84 2.57 -21.63
CA ARG A 322 2.48 2.89 -20.35
C ARG A 322 1.44 3.41 -19.36
N ALA A 323 1.60 3.07 -18.10
CA ALA A 323 0.76 3.61 -17.03
C ALA A 323 0.87 5.13 -16.96
N SER A 324 -0.26 5.81 -16.81
CA SER A 324 -0.34 7.25 -16.64
C SER A 324 -1.56 7.62 -15.80
N THR A 325 -1.33 8.11 -14.56
CA THR A 325 -2.40 8.50 -13.65
C THR A 325 -1.93 9.61 -12.70
N ILE A 326 -2.86 10.43 -12.20
CA ILE A 326 -2.59 11.37 -11.10
C ILE A 326 -2.29 10.62 -9.79
N ALA A 327 -2.78 9.40 -9.66
CA ALA A 327 -2.55 8.53 -8.52
C ALA A 327 -1.13 7.87 -8.60
N SER A 328 -0.10 8.70 -8.59
CA SER A 328 1.30 8.33 -8.84
C SER A 328 1.80 7.12 -8.04
N ALA A 329 1.30 6.87 -6.83
CA ALA A 329 1.70 5.73 -6.00
C ALA A 329 1.16 4.37 -6.50
N ILE A 330 0.19 4.38 -7.43
CA ILE A 330 -0.35 3.19 -8.12
C ILE A 330 -0.14 3.24 -9.64
N GLU A 331 0.70 4.14 -10.15
CA GLU A 331 1.11 4.24 -11.56
C GLU A 331 2.10 3.11 -11.90
N ILE A 332 1.59 1.90 -12.09
CA ILE A 332 2.38 0.68 -12.27
C ILE A 332 1.93 -0.08 -13.52
N ASN A 333 2.88 -0.36 -14.43
CA ASN A 333 2.64 -1.18 -15.62
C ASN A 333 2.56 -2.67 -15.31
N ARG A 334 3.57 -3.20 -14.59
CA ARG A 334 3.73 -4.62 -14.30
C ARG A 334 3.77 -4.86 -12.78
N PRO A 335 2.62 -5.15 -12.16
CA PRO A 335 2.53 -5.35 -10.71
C PRO A 335 3.41 -6.52 -10.24
N VAL A 336 4.40 -6.24 -9.41
CA VAL A 336 5.34 -7.27 -8.90
C VAL A 336 4.63 -8.38 -8.14
N ASN A 337 3.62 -8.04 -7.32
CA ASN A 337 2.91 -9.01 -6.48
C ASN A 337 1.62 -9.55 -7.14
N LEU A 338 1.55 -9.60 -8.47
CA LEU A 338 0.36 -10.05 -9.20
C LEU A 338 -0.13 -11.41 -8.71
N THR A 339 0.73 -12.41 -8.71
CA THR A 339 0.37 -13.80 -8.36
C THR A 339 -0.07 -13.95 -6.90
N LYS A 340 0.60 -13.26 -5.98
CA LYS A 340 0.17 -13.22 -4.57
C LYS A 340 -1.18 -12.50 -4.39
N CYS A 341 -1.45 -11.47 -5.19
CA CYS A 341 -2.74 -10.79 -5.19
C CYS A 341 -3.86 -11.70 -5.72
N LEU A 342 -3.60 -12.50 -6.76
CA LEU A 342 -4.57 -13.49 -7.24
C LEU A 342 -4.95 -14.49 -6.14
N ARG A 343 -3.97 -14.97 -5.35
CA ARG A 343 -4.22 -15.80 -4.17
C ARG A 343 -5.09 -15.11 -3.13
N ALA A 344 -4.81 -13.83 -2.86
CA ALA A 344 -5.59 -13.04 -1.92
C ALA A 344 -7.04 -12.85 -2.40
N LEU A 345 -7.24 -12.55 -3.68
CA LEU A 345 -8.56 -12.41 -4.30
C LEU A 345 -9.35 -13.71 -4.26
N ASP A 346 -8.70 -14.84 -4.53
CA ASP A 346 -9.30 -16.16 -4.47
C ASP A 346 -9.79 -16.49 -3.05
N PHE A 347 -8.90 -16.39 -2.07
CA PHE A 347 -9.23 -16.70 -0.68
C PHE A 347 -10.28 -15.77 -0.06
N CYS A 348 -10.21 -14.47 -0.37
CA CYS A 348 -11.11 -13.45 0.17
C CYS A 348 -12.39 -13.26 -0.66
N ASN A 349 -12.72 -14.12 -1.62
CA ASN A 349 -13.83 -13.95 -2.57
C ASN A 349 -13.86 -12.51 -3.12
N GLY A 350 -12.71 -12.07 -3.63
CA GLY A 350 -12.44 -10.69 -3.97
C GLY A 350 -12.93 -10.27 -5.35
N VAL A 351 -12.90 -8.96 -5.58
CA VAL A 351 -13.24 -8.33 -6.87
C VAL A 351 -12.19 -7.30 -7.25
N VAL A 352 -12.09 -7.00 -8.54
CA VAL A 352 -11.21 -5.96 -9.06
C VAL A 352 -12.04 -4.96 -9.86
N ARG A 353 -11.79 -3.66 -9.66
CA ARG A 353 -12.40 -2.58 -10.44
C ARG A 353 -11.35 -1.54 -10.79
N GLU A 354 -11.68 -0.71 -11.78
CA GLU A 354 -10.93 0.49 -12.10
C GLU A 354 -11.78 1.74 -11.89
N VAL A 355 -11.13 2.85 -11.61
CA VAL A 355 -11.73 4.17 -11.43
C VAL A 355 -10.99 5.22 -12.25
N THR A 356 -11.72 6.19 -12.77
CA THR A 356 -11.17 7.29 -13.57
C THR A 356 -10.47 8.33 -12.69
N GLU A 357 -9.68 9.22 -13.31
CA GLU A 357 -9.03 10.34 -12.64
C GLU A 357 -10.06 11.26 -11.95
N GLN A 358 -11.21 11.50 -12.60
CA GLN A 358 -12.31 12.28 -12.04
C GLN A 358 -12.86 11.63 -10.76
N GLU A 359 -13.18 10.32 -10.81
CA GLU A 359 -13.69 9.58 -9.65
C GLU A 359 -12.69 9.60 -8.48
N ILE A 360 -11.39 9.48 -8.76
CA ILE A 360 -10.33 9.55 -7.74
C ILE A 360 -10.31 10.92 -7.06
N LEU A 361 -10.37 12.02 -7.83
CA LEU A 361 -10.26 13.37 -7.28
C LEU A 361 -11.53 13.80 -6.55
N ASP A 362 -12.71 13.42 -7.05
CA ASP A 362 -13.98 13.65 -6.36
C ASP A 362 -14.01 12.89 -5.01
N ALA A 363 -13.56 11.63 -5.00
CA ALA A 363 -13.43 10.86 -3.77
C ALA A 363 -12.41 11.49 -2.81
N LYS A 364 -11.27 11.97 -3.34
CA LYS A 364 -10.25 12.66 -2.54
C LYS A 364 -10.78 13.92 -1.86
N ALA A 365 -11.55 14.74 -2.59
CA ALA A 365 -12.18 15.93 -2.04
C ALA A 365 -13.15 15.57 -0.90
N ASN A 366 -13.98 14.54 -1.09
CA ASN A 366 -14.91 14.05 -0.07
C ASN A 366 -14.21 13.47 1.17
N VAL A 367 -13.10 12.76 1.02
CA VAL A 367 -12.24 12.36 2.15
C VAL A 367 -11.73 13.59 2.90
N GLY A 368 -11.28 14.63 2.14
CA GLY A 368 -10.77 15.89 2.69
C GLY A 368 -11.79 16.62 3.53
N VAL A 369 -13.02 16.79 3.03
CA VAL A 369 -14.13 17.42 3.77
C VAL A 369 -14.49 16.60 5.02
N GLY A 370 -14.30 15.28 4.99
CA GLY A 370 -14.44 14.41 6.16
C GLY A 370 -13.31 14.53 7.19
N GLY A 371 -12.33 15.41 6.98
CA GLY A 371 -11.24 15.74 7.91
C GLY A 371 -9.98 14.90 7.76
N LEU A 372 -9.92 13.96 6.82
CA LEU A 372 -8.73 13.14 6.56
C LEU A 372 -8.15 13.47 5.17
N GLY A 373 -7.01 14.16 5.13
CA GLY A 373 -6.33 14.44 3.86
C GLY A 373 -5.50 13.25 3.38
N CYS A 374 -5.75 12.76 2.17
CA CYS A 374 -5.01 11.64 1.59
C CYS A 374 -4.41 11.94 0.22
N GLU A 375 -3.37 11.19 -0.19
CA GLU A 375 -2.85 11.25 -1.56
C GLU A 375 -3.87 10.68 -2.58
N PRO A 376 -3.83 11.06 -3.87
CA PRO A 376 -4.79 10.59 -4.87
C PRO A 376 -4.94 9.07 -4.94
N ALA A 377 -3.82 8.34 -4.86
CA ALA A 377 -3.84 6.88 -4.86
C ALA A 377 -4.70 6.27 -3.75
N SER A 378 -4.71 6.88 -2.57
CA SER A 378 -5.53 6.45 -1.43
C SER A 378 -7.02 6.57 -1.73
N ALA A 379 -7.43 7.65 -2.38
CA ALA A 379 -8.82 7.96 -2.68
C ALA A 379 -9.45 6.98 -3.68
N ALA A 380 -8.63 6.25 -4.46
CA ALA A 380 -9.12 5.20 -5.33
C ALA A 380 -9.95 4.15 -4.55
N SER A 381 -9.63 3.87 -3.28
CA SER A 381 -10.42 2.95 -2.44
C SER A 381 -11.85 3.44 -2.22
N LEU A 382 -12.05 4.73 -1.93
CA LEU A 382 -13.38 5.31 -1.75
C LEU A 382 -14.14 5.42 -3.08
N ALA A 383 -13.45 5.82 -4.16
CA ALA A 383 -14.04 5.86 -5.51
C ALA A 383 -14.52 4.47 -5.94
N GLY A 384 -13.71 3.43 -5.73
CA GLY A 384 -14.06 2.04 -5.99
C GLY A 384 -15.23 1.55 -5.12
N THR A 385 -15.29 1.97 -3.85
CA THR A 385 -16.43 1.68 -2.97
C THR A 385 -17.71 2.25 -3.54
N LYS A 386 -17.73 3.52 -3.94
CA LYS A 386 -18.89 4.16 -4.58
C LYS A 386 -19.35 3.38 -5.82
N LYS A 387 -18.41 2.99 -6.67
CA LYS A 387 -18.70 2.21 -7.88
C LYS A 387 -19.30 0.83 -7.54
N LEU A 388 -18.72 0.10 -6.60
CA LEU A 388 -19.18 -1.23 -6.18
C LEU A 388 -20.56 -1.17 -5.49
N VAL A 389 -20.88 -0.11 -4.76
CA VAL A 389 -22.22 0.12 -4.20
C VAL A 389 -23.23 0.41 -5.29
N ALA A 390 -22.87 1.25 -6.28
CA ALA A 390 -23.73 1.56 -7.42
C ALA A 390 -24.01 0.33 -8.30
N GLU A 391 -23.04 -0.60 -8.41
CA GLU A 391 -23.19 -1.88 -9.10
C GLU A 391 -23.98 -2.93 -8.28
N GLY A 392 -24.31 -2.66 -7.01
CA GLY A 392 -24.97 -3.61 -6.11
C GLY A 392 -24.08 -4.77 -5.63
N VAL A 393 -22.77 -4.65 -5.80
CA VAL A 393 -21.77 -5.63 -5.32
C VAL A 393 -21.54 -5.47 -3.82
N ILE A 394 -21.56 -4.24 -3.33
CA ILE A 394 -21.52 -3.88 -1.91
C ILE A 394 -22.91 -3.41 -1.50
N GLY A 395 -23.46 -4.03 -0.46
CA GLY A 395 -24.75 -3.64 0.14
C GLY A 395 -24.61 -2.34 0.95
N LYS A 396 -25.66 -1.51 0.96
CA LYS A 396 -25.65 -0.19 1.64
C LYS A 396 -25.41 -0.28 3.16
N ASP A 397 -25.71 -1.42 3.76
CA ASP A 397 -25.57 -1.69 5.21
C ASP A 397 -24.29 -2.48 5.53
N GLU A 398 -23.55 -2.94 4.52
CA GLU A 398 -22.31 -3.69 4.74
C GLU A 398 -21.20 -2.78 5.29
N ARG A 399 -20.43 -3.33 6.22
CA ARG A 399 -19.31 -2.64 6.86
C ARG A 399 -18.09 -2.65 5.92
N VAL A 400 -17.73 -1.48 5.40
CA VAL A 400 -16.65 -1.28 4.44
C VAL A 400 -15.50 -0.53 5.08
N VAL A 401 -14.27 -1.04 4.93
CA VAL A 401 -13.05 -0.35 5.32
C VAL A 401 -12.26 0.02 4.06
N CYS A 402 -12.11 1.31 3.80
CA CYS A 402 -11.24 1.85 2.76
C CYS A 402 -9.84 2.12 3.32
N ILE A 403 -8.81 1.68 2.61
CA ILE A 403 -7.41 1.89 3.02
C ILE A 403 -6.87 3.18 2.42
N LEU A 404 -6.66 4.19 3.24
CA LEU A 404 -6.01 5.44 2.88
C LEU A 404 -4.50 5.32 3.09
N THR A 405 -3.79 5.04 2.01
CA THR A 405 -2.40 4.56 2.01
C THR A 405 -1.35 5.61 2.34
N GLY A 406 -1.65 6.91 2.15
CA GLY A 406 -0.70 7.99 2.38
C GLY A 406 -1.35 9.35 2.61
N ASN A 407 -0.57 10.24 3.23
CA ASN A 407 -0.97 11.61 3.58
C ASN A 407 -1.11 12.49 2.32
N GLN A 408 -1.99 13.49 2.37
CA GLN A 408 -2.22 14.45 1.27
C GLN A 408 -0.96 15.24 0.87
N LEU A 409 -0.06 15.51 1.82
CA LEU A 409 1.18 16.26 1.57
C LEU A 409 2.18 15.48 0.69
N LYS A 410 1.91 14.20 0.42
CA LYS A 410 2.68 13.41 -0.54
C LYS A 410 2.49 13.87 -1.99
N ASP A 411 1.33 14.47 -2.29
CA ASP A 411 0.98 14.93 -3.63
C ASP A 411 0.11 16.21 -3.56
N PRO A 412 0.67 17.33 -3.06
CA PRO A 412 -0.11 18.55 -2.78
C PRO A 412 -0.66 19.21 -4.06
N ASN A 413 0.02 19.06 -5.20
CA ASN A 413 -0.39 19.68 -6.45
C ASN A 413 -1.78 19.24 -6.91
N ALA A 414 -2.14 17.97 -6.71
CA ALA A 414 -3.47 17.47 -7.03
C ALA A 414 -4.57 18.20 -6.21
N THR A 415 -4.30 18.45 -4.92
CA THR A 415 -5.22 19.19 -4.03
C THR A 415 -5.36 20.64 -4.47
N VAL A 416 -4.23 21.33 -4.68
CA VAL A 416 -4.22 22.76 -5.06
C VAL A 416 -4.85 22.97 -6.44
N ALA A 417 -4.60 22.06 -7.39
CA ALA A 417 -5.21 22.14 -8.71
C ALA A 417 -6.74 21.92 -8.67
N TYR A 418 -7.24 21.00 -7.83
CA TYR A 418 -8.67 20.70 -7.73
C TYR A 418 -9.46 21.79 -7.01
N HIS A 419 -8.92 22.34 -5.91
CA HIS A 419 -9.61 23.34 -5.08
C HIS A 419 -9.27 24.80 -5.43
N GLY A 420 -8.20 25.04 -6.20
CA GLY A 420 -7.76 26.38 -6.55
C GLY A 420 -8.57 27.02 -7.68
N ASN A 421 -8.36 28.34 -7.87
CA ASN A 421 -9.03 29.12 -8.92
C ASN A 421 -8.14 29.33 -10.17
N ASN A 422 -6.92 28.74 -10.19
CA ASN A 422 -6.00 28.90 -11.30
C ASN A 422 -6.29 27.87 -12.40
N LYS A 423 -6.95 28.33 -13.47
CA LYS A 423 -7.33 27.47 -14.62
C LYS A 423 -6.12 26.87 -15.35
N GLU A 424 -5.04 27.62 -15.50
CA GLU A 424 -3.82 27.14 -16.18
C GLU A 424 -3.17 26.02 -15.37
N PHE A 425 -3.08 26.18 -14.05
CA PHE A 425 -2.56 25.15 -13.17
C PHE A 425 -3.47 23.93 -13.14
N PHE A 426 -4.79 24.11 -13.09
CA PHE A 426 -5.76 23.01 -13.21
C PHE A 426 -5.51 22.22 -14.50
N GLU A 427 -5.46 22.90 -15.66
CA GLU A 427 -5.27 22.24 -16.95
C GLU A 427 -3.94 21.50 -17.01
N SER A 428 -2.86 22.11 -16.51
CA SER A 428 -1.52 21.51 -16.52
C SER A 428 -1.39 20.26 -15.65
N VAL A 429 -2.14 20.16 -14.55
CA VAL A 429 -2.06 19.06 -13.58
C VAL A 429 -3.17 18.03 -13.82
N LEU A 430 -4.41 18.47 -13.98
CA LEU A 430 -5.63 17.67 -13.96
C LEU A 430 -6.33 17.57 -15.32
N GLY A 431 -6.54 18.68 -16.01
CA GLY A 431 -7.30 18.73 -17.27
C GLY A 431 -6.71 17.82 -18.34
N LYS A 432 -5.40 17.85 -18.54
CA LYS A 432 -4.68 16.97 -19.47
C LYS A 432 -4.82 15.45 -19.16
N ARG A 433 -5.36 15.09 -17.99
CA ARG A 433 -5.66 13.72 -17.58
C ARG A 433 -7.14 13.37 -17.64
N GLY A 434 -7.95 14.23 -18.25
CA GLY A 434 -9.38 14.02 -18.45
C GLY A 434 -10.25 14.37 -17.23
N VAL A 435 -9.74 15.13 -16.26
CA VAL A 435 -10.56 15.72 -15.21
C VAL A 435 -11.25 16.95 -15.78
N THR A 436 -12.58 17.00 -15.74
CA THR A 436 -13.37 18.05 -16.37
C THR A 436 -14.14 18.93 -15.40
N THR A 437 -14.36 18.45 -14.17
CA THR A 437 -15.14 19.15 -13.15
C THR A 437 -14.43 19.16 -11.80
N THR A 438 -14.82 20.13 -10.96
CA THR A 438 -14.38 20.27 -9.58
C THR A 438 -15.59 20.43 -8.66
N GLU A 439 -16.60 19.55 -8.84
CA GLU A 439 -17.90 19.63 -8.16
C GLU A 439 -17.78 19.71 -6.62
N PHE A 440 -16.79 19.03 -6.07
CA PHE A 440 -16.55 18.99 -4.61
C PHE A 440 -15.42 19.93 -4.16
N ALA A 441 -15.06 20.92 -4.98
CA ALA A 441 -13.99 21.83 -4.61
C ALA A 441 -14.42 22.82 -3.52
N ASN A 442 -13.47 23.11 -2.64
CA ASN A 442 -13.56 24.21 -1.68
C ASN A 442 -12.69 25.36 -2.20
N HIS A 443 -13.27 26.17 -3.11
CA HIS A 443 -12.54 27.25 -3.74
C HIS A 443 -12.25 28.41 -2.78
N PRO A 444 -11.03 28.99 -2.81
CA PRO A 444 -10.73 30.22 -2.08
C PRO A 444 -11.63 31.36 -2.55
N ILE A 445 -12.22 32.10 -1.61
CA ILE A 445 -13.04 33.26 -1.89
C ILE A 445 -12.19 34.52 -1.77
N THR A 446 -12.10 35.32 -2.82
CA THR A 446 -11.38 36.59 -2.80
C THR A 446 -12.34 37.73 -2.43
N VAL A 447 -11.98 38.51 -1.41
CA VAL A 447 -12.70 39.70 -0.99
C VAL A 447 -11.77 40.91 -1.01
N ALA A 448 -12.35 42.14 -1.05
CA ALA A 448 -11.56 43.34 -0.86
C ALA A 448 -10.89 43.34 0.53
N ASN A 449 -9.75 44.04 0.65
CA ASN A 449 -9.08 44.24 1.93
C ASN A 449 -9.87 45.27 2.79
N ASP A 450 -11.07 44.88 3.18
CA ASP A 450 -12.06 45.67 3.92
C ASP A 450 -12.84 44.75 4.87
N ILE A 451 -12.94 45.19 6.13
CA ILE A 451 -13.61 44.38 7.17
C ILE A 451 -15.10 44.19 6.89
N GLU A 452 -15.78 45.18 6.33
CA GLU A 452 -17.20 45.08 6.02
C GLU A 452 -17.48 44.10 4.87
N ALA A 453 -16.54 43.94 3.92
CA ALA A 453 -16.62 42.94 2.89
C ALA A 453 -16.50 41.52 3.51
N ILE A 454 -15.59 41.32 4.47
CA ILE A 454 -15.42 40.06 5.20
C ILE A 454 -16.67 39.74 6.04
N ILE A 455 -17.20 40.75 6.76
CA ILE A 455 -18.41 40.58 7.59
C ILE A 455 -19.62 40.18 6.73
N ARG A 456 -19.78 40.80 5.53
CA ARG A 456 -20.88 40.44 4.61
C ARG A 456 -20.77 39.00 4.10
N LEU A 457 -19.56 38.47 3.91
CA LEU A 457 -19.34 37.11 3.48
C LEU A 457 -19.66 36.06 4.57
N LEU A 458 -19.45 36.43 5.85
CA LEU A 458 -19.59 35.48 6.98
C LEU A 458 -20.99 35.50 7.64
N LYS A 459 -21.83 36.52 7.29
CA LYS A 459 -23.25 36.55 7.68
C LYS A 459 -24.14 35.80 6.71
#